data_a793fc73f620c23091daad7e827b8311
#
_entry.id   a793fc73f620c23091daad7e827b8311
#
_cell.length_a   1.000
_cell.length_b   1.000
_cell.length_c   1.000
_cell.angle_alpha   90.00
_cell.angle_beta   90.00
_cell.angle_gamma   90.00
#
_symmetry.space_group_name_H-M   'P 1'
#
loop_
_entity.id
_entity.type
_entity.pdbx_description
1 polymer ?
#
loop_
_entity_poly.entity_id
_entity_poly.type
_entity_poly.pdbx_seq_one_letter_code
_entity_poly.pdbx_strand_id
1 'polypeptide(L)'
;MRISFQNVEDAAMSSYQNLRAIVIDAVREYCAEHYFRPYIWVEVDSACRVPTEYVKDGMIILDIDDEAVRGFQMNDEYLSFEARFGDETDSMEIVVPLNRIVHVAAAEQAVEGASFMASPTSPELLEKLTGSSVAPRRPMRIK
;
A
#
# COMPACT_ATOMS: atom_id res chain seq x y z
N MET A 1 29.57 14.40 12.29
CA MET A 1 29.03 14.40 11.81
C MET A 1 28.88 14.20 10.47
N ARG A 2 29.60 14.01 9.77
CA ARG A 2 29.54 13.80 8.56
C ARG A 2 29.35 12.48 8.26
N ILE A 3 29.65 11.66 9.07
CA ILE A 3 29.45 10.41 8.91
C ILE A 3 28.15 10.20 8.64
N SER A 4 27.31 10.90 9.25
CA SER A 4 25.99 10.72 9.07
C SER A 4 25.62 11.05 7.68
N PHE A 5 26.32 11.84 7.00
CA PHE A 5 26.01 12.20 5.66
C PHE A 5 26.16 10.96 4.79
N GLN A 6 27.20 10.21 5.00
CA GLN A 6 27.43 9.00 4.23
C GLN A 6 26.33 8.00 4.54
N ASN A 7 25.96 7.84 5.78
CA ASN A 7 24.93 6.89 6.14
C ASN A 7 23.57 7.32 5.62
N VAL A 8 23.31 8.60 5.61
CA VAL A 8 22.05 9.09 5.12
C VAL A 8 21.98 8.83 3.62
N GLU A 9 23.07 8.98 2.93
CA GLU A 9 23.10 8.75 1.53
C GLU A 9 22.82 7.28 1.25
N ASP A 10 23.44 6.39 1.99
CA ASP A 10 23.20 4.96 1.81
C ASP A 10 21.76 4.61 2.12
N ALA A 11 21.22 5.18 3.18
CA ALA A 11 19.85 4.90 3.53
C ALA A 11 18.89 5.47 2.50
N ALA A 12 19.25 6.62 1.92
CA ALA A 12 18.39 7.23 0.95
C ALA A 12 18.52 6.59 -0.41
N MET A 13 19.45 5.65 -0.54
CA MET A 13 19.62 4.96 -1.79
C MET A 13 18.56 3.89 -1.94
N SER A 14 17.45 4.10 -1.34
CA SER A 14 16.31 3.26 -1.58
C SER A 14 16.02 3.33 -3.07
N SER A 15 15.62 2.24 -3.65
CA SER A 15 15.25 2.20 -5.05
C SER A 15 13.98 2.98 -5.31
N TYR A 16 13.25 3.37 -4.26
CA TYR A 16 11.99 4.05 -4.42
C TYR A 16 12.16 5.53 -4.69
N GLN A 17 11.33 6.06 -5.57
CA GLN A 17 11.29 7.48 -5.85
C GLN A 17 9.96 8.08 -5.41
N ASN A 18 8.99 7.26 -5.07
CA ASN A 18 7.71 7.72 -4.55
C ASN A 18 7.84 7.89 -3.05
N LEU A 19 7.54 9.09 -2.55
CA LEU A 19 7.68 9.37 -1.13
C LEU A 19 6.83 8.42 -0.28
N ARG A 20 5.65 8.07 -0.75
CA ARG A 20 4.82 7.15 0.02
C ARG A 20 5.49 5.80 0.18
N ALA A 21 6.14 5.31 -0.86
CA ALA A 21 6.85 4.04 -0.78
C ALA A 21 7.99 4.13 0.23
N ILE A 22 8.72 5.23 0.23
CA ILE A 22 9.81 5.44 1.15
C ILE A 22 9.30 5.46 2.59
N VAL A 23 8.18 6.16 2.82
CA VAL A 23 7.60 6.26 4.15
C VAL A 23 7.06 4.91 4.61
N ILE A 24 6.39 4.16 3.73
CA ILE A 24 5.86 2.86 4.09
C ILE A 24 7.00 1.93 4.50
N ASP A 25 8.09 1.95 3.73
CA ASP A 25 9.24 1.12 4.01
C ASP A 25 9.84 1.51 5.37
N ALA A 26 9.97 2.80 5.64
CA ALA A 26 10.51 3.30 6.90
C ALA A 26 9.62 2.92 8.08
N VAL A 27 8.30 3.02 7.93
CA VAL A 27 7.38 2.68 9.02
C VAL A 27 7.41 1.18 9.29
N ARG A 28 7.50 0.37 8.24
CA ARG A 28 7.61 -1.08 8.44
C ARG A 28 8.87 -1.41 9.22
N GLU A 29 9.98 -0.76 8.90
CA GLU A 29 11.24 -1.00 9.58
C GLU A 29 11.18 -0.53 11.04
N TYR A 30 10.61 0.65 11.26
CA TYR A 30 10.43 1.19 12.60
C TYR A 30 9.58 0.23 13.45
N CYS A 31 8.48 -0.26 12.88
CA CYS A 31 7.60 -1.16 13.59
C CYS A 31 8.29 -2.47 13.92
N ALA A 32 9.09 -2.99 13.00
CA ALA A 32 9.82 -4.23 13.25
C ALA A 32 10.79 -4.08 14.42
N GLU A 33 11.42 -2.90 14.52
CA GLU A 33 12.37 -2.66 15.59
C GLU A 33 11.71 -2.46 16.94
N HIS A 34 10.46 -2.02 16.96
CA HIS A 34 9.75 -1.69 18.18
C HIS A 34 8.65 -2.68 18.54
N TYR A 35 8.52 -3.75 17.74
CA TYR A 35 7.49 -4.76 17.94
C TYR A 35 6.09 -4.18 17.83
N PHE A 36 5.93 -3.22 16.93
CA PHE A 36 4.64 -2.63 16.61
C PHE A 36 4.15 -3.21 15.29
N ARG A 37 2.91 -2.95 14.95
CA ARG A 37 2.32 -3.44 13.72
C ARG A 37 2.12 -2.30 12.74
N PRO A 38 2.69 -2.37 11.54
CA PRO A 38 2.50 -1.31 10.55
C PRO A 38 1.16 -1.47 9.86
N TYR A 39 0.37 -0.41 9.87
CA TYR A 39 -0.94 -0.39 9.22
C TYR A 39 -0.93 0.64 8.10
N ILE A 40 -1.73 0.38 7.07
CA ILE A 40 -2.00 1.39 6.05
C ILE A 40 -3.50 1.61 5.98
N TRP A 41 -3.89 2.84 5.74
CA TRP A 41 -5.28 3.24 5.55
C TRP A 41 -5.46 3.57 4.08
N VAL A 42 -6.42 2.95 3.43
CA VAL A 42 -6.58 3.01 1.98
C VAL A 42 -7.97 3.52 1.62
N GLU A 43 -8.02 4.54 0.76
CA GLU A 43 -9.30 4.96 0.16
C GLU A 43 -9.46 4.10 -1.08
N VAL A 44 -10.39 3.19 -1.03
CA VAL A 44 -10.53 2.14 -2.04
C VAL A 44 -11.11 2.69 -3.34
N ASP A 45 -10.54 2.32 -4.46
CA ASP A 45 -11.14 2.59 -5.77
C ASP A 45 -11.07 1.28 -6.58
N SER A 46 -11.45 1.35 -7.85
CA SER A 46 -11.56 0.15 -8.67
C SER A 46 -10.23 -0.51 -8.96
N ALA A 47 -9.11 0.18 -8.73
CA ALA A 47 -7.80 -0.41 -8.94
C ALA A 47 -7.33 -1.21 -7.73
N CYS A 48 -8.02 -1.10 -6.59
CA CYS A 48 -7.64 -1.82 -5.39
C CYS A 48 -8.22 -3.22 -5.42
N ARG A 49 -7.42 -4.21 -5.04
CA ARG A 49 -7.93 -5.57 -4.86
C ARG A 49 -7.87 -5.84 -3.37
N VAL A 50 -9.00 -5.73 -2.70
CA VAL A 50 -9.10 -5.89 -1.26
C VAL A 50 -10.40 -6.61 -0.94
N PRO A 51 -10.53 -7.23 0.25
CA PRO A 51 -11.78 -7.88 0.62
C PRO A 51 -12.84 -6.82 0.89
N THR A 52 -13.83 -6.75 0.00
CA THR A 52 -14.82 -5.68 0.05
C THR A 52 -15.68 -5.72 1.29
N GLU A 53 -15.83 -6.86 1.90
CA GLU A 53 -16.63 -6.99 3.12
C GLU A 53 -16.01 -6.24 4.31
N TYR A 54 -14.74 -5.88 4.20
CA TYR A 54 -14.07 -5.13 5.27
C TYR A 54 -13.92 -3.64 4.94
N VAL A 55 -14.43 -3.22 3.78
CA VAL A 55 -14.36 -1.81 3.40
C VAL A 55 -15.53 -1.08 4.05
N LYS A 56 -15.24 0.00 4.77
CA LYS A 56 -16.26 0.80 5.42
C LYS A 56 -16.11 2.25 4.99
N ASP A 57 -17.18 2.83 4.49
CA ASP A 57 -17.18 4.23 4.03
C ASP A 57 -16.06 4.48 3.03
N GLY A 58 -15.83 3.51 2.15
CA GLY A 58 -14.81 3.64 1.12
C GLY A 58 -13.39 3.44 1.59
N MET A 59 -13.19 3.05 2.84
CA MET A 59 -11.86 2.89 3.42
C MET A 59 -11.63 1.48 3.93
N ILE A 60 -10.39 1.03 3.86
CA ILE A 60 -10.00 -0.22 4.49
C ILE A 60 -8.67 0.01 5.21
N ILE A 61 -8.49 -0.64 6.35
CA ILE A 61 -7.24 -0.58 7.09
C ILE A 61 -6.60 -1.95 6.98
N LEU A 62 -5.35 -1.99 6.57
CA LEU A 62 -4.65 -3.24 6.33
C LEU A 62 -3.40 -3.34 7.19
N ASP A 63 -3.19 -4.50 7.81
CA ASP A 63 -2.00 -4.80 8.59
C ASP A 63 -0.97 -5.33 7.57
N ILE A 64 0.17 -4.68 7.46
CA ILE A 64 1.21 -5.11 6.54
C ILE A 64 2.45 -5.60 7.27
N ASP A 65 2.26 -6.09 8.50
CA ASP A 65 3.34 -6.68 9.27
C ASP A 65 3.76 -8.00 8.62
N ASP A 66 5.04 -8.34 8.69
CA ASP A 66 5.56 -9.56 8.08
C ASP A 66 4.88 -10.81 8.60
N GLU A 67 4.36 -10.77 9.82
CA GLU A 67 3.66 -11.91 10.37
C GLU A 67 2.22 -12.01 9.90
N ALA A 68 1.69 -10.93 9.38
CA ALA A 68 0.30 -10.89 8.91
C ALA A 68 0.20 -11.15 7.41
N VAL A 69 1.25 -10.90 6.66
CA VAL A 69 1.21 -10.97 5.22
C VAL A 69 2.29 -11.87 4.67
N ARG A 70 2.11 -12.33 3.44
CA ARG A 70 3.09 -13.15 2.78
C ARG A 70 3.40 -12.54 1.43
N GLY A 71 4.64 -12.57 1.02
CA GLY A 71 5.00 -12.11 -0.32
C GLY A 71 4.85 -10.62 -0.54
N PHE A 72 5.15 -9.82 0.48
CA PHE A 72 5.02 -8.38 0.35
C PHE A 72 5.96 -7.87 -0.73
N GLN A 73 5.41 -7.12 -1.68
CA GLN A 73 6.18 -6.48 -2.74
C GLN A 73 5.68 -5.06 -2.88
N MET A 74 6.59 -4.15 -3.18
CA MET A 74 6.22 -2.75 -3.37
C MET A 74 7.13 -2.13 -4.42
N ASN A 75 6.58 -1.30 -5.26
CA ASN A 75 7.36 -0.50 -6.20
C ASN A 75 6.85 0.94 -6.08
N ASP A 76 7.19 1.81 -7.04
CA ASP A 76 6.79 3.21 -6.96
C ASP A 76 5.35 3.44 -7.35
N GLU A 77 4.63 2.41 -7.75
CA GLU A 77 3.25 2.55 -8.18
C GLU A 77 2.24 1.85 -7.28
N TYR A 78 2.60 0.70 -6.75
CA TYR A 78 1.65 -0.07 -5.94
C TYR A 78 2.38 -1.04 -5.01
N LEU A 79 1.62 -1.61 -4.07
CA LEU A 79 2.12 -2.69 -3.25
C LEU A 79 1.17 -3.87 -3.36
N SER A 80 1.67 -5.05 -3.07
CA SER A 80 0.86 -6.25 -3.12
C SER A 80 1.36 -7.26 -2.09
N PHE A 81 0.46 -8.13 -1.65
CA PHE A 81 0.82 -9.19 -0.72
C PHE A 81 -0.36 -10.16 -0.63
N GLU A 82 -0.15 -11.28 0.04
CA GLU A 82 -1.21 -12.22 0.31
C GLU A 82 -1.53 -12.20 1.79
N ALA A 83 -2.78 -12.25 2.14
CA ALA A 83 -3.20 -12.24 3.54
C ALA A 83 -4.51 -13.00 3.69
N ARG A 84 -4.80 -13.40 4.92
CA ARG A 84 -6.07 -14.02 5.26
C ARG A 84 -6.87 -13.04 6.08
N PHE A 85 -8.17 -13.13 5.96
CA PHE A 85 -9.05 -12.22 6.66
C PHE A 85 -10.11 -13.01 7.39
N GLY A 86 -10.38 -12.64 8.63
CA GLY A 86 -11.39 -13.30 9.43
C GLY A 86 -11.10 -14.79 9.60
N ASP A 87 -12.07 -15.61 9.34
CA ASP A 87 -11.96 -17.05 9.49
C ASP A 87 -11.59 -17.74 8.18
N GLU A 88 -11.19 -16.98 7.17
CA GLU A 88 -10.86 -17.58 5.89
C GLU A 88 -9.66 -18.48 6.01
N THR A 89 -9.71 -19.64 5.38
CA THR A 89 -8.57 -20.52 5.35
C THR A 89 -7.69 -20.24 4.15
N ASP A 90 -8.25 -19.63 3.11
CA ASP A 90 -7.49 -19.31 1.91
C ASP A 90 -7.00 -17.88 1.97
N SER A 91 -5.83 -17.65 1.43
CA SER A 91 -5.32 -16.28 1.37
C SER A 91 -5.87 -15.57 0.15
N MET A 92 -5.90 -14.28 0.21
CA MET A 92 -6.34 -13.44 -0.89
C MET A 92 -5.18 -12.55 -1.29
N GLU A 93 -5.00 -12.35 -2.59
CA GLU A 93 -4.00 -11.41 -3.06
C GLU A 93 -4.54 -9.99 -2.91
N ILE A 94 -3.78 -9.15 -2.23
CA ILE A 94 -4.15 -7.76 -2.01
C ILE A 94 -3.27 -6.91 -2.91
N VAL A 95 -3.87 -5.95 -3.60
CA VAL A 95 -3.14 -5.02 -4.45
C VAL A 95 -3.66 -3.62 -4.14
N VAL A 96 -2.75 -2.70 -3.84
CA VAL A 96 -3.12 -1.34 -3.46
C VAL A 96 -2.22 -0.35 -4.20
N PRO A 97 -2.81 0.50 -5.05
CA PRO A 97 -2.03 1.57 -5.66
C PRO A 97 -1.59 2.54 -4.58
N LEU A 98 -0.35 3.03 -4.64
CA LEU A 98 0.16 3.91 -3.59
C LEU A 98 -0.63 5.21 -3.51
N ASN A 99 -1.17 5.69 -4.63
CA ASN A 99 -1.96 6.93 -4.63
C ASN A 99 -3.26 6.83 -3.85
N ARG A 100 -3.64 5.62 -3.43
CA ARG A 100 -4.86 5.43 -2.64
C ARG A 100 -4.57 5.27 -1.15
N ILE A 101 -3.31 5.28 -0.75
CA ILE A 101 -2.94 5.15 0.66
C ILE A 101 -2.93 6.54 1.27
N VAL A 102 -3.74 6.76 2.29
CA VAL A 102 -3.91 8.07 2.90
C VAL A 102 -3.27 8.20 4.28
N HIS A 103 -2.86 7.09 4.88
CA HIS A 103 -2.19 7.16 6.19
C HIS A 103 -1.37 5.90 6.39
N VAL A 104 -0.22 6.05 7.02
CA VAL A 104 0.67 4.93 7.35
C VAL A 104 1.15 5.18 8.76
N ALA A 105 1.00 4.20 9.63
CA ALA A 105 1.37 4.36 11.04
C ALA A 105 1.50 3.01 11.70
N ALA A 106 2.15 2.99 12.86
CA ALA A 106 2.08 1.83 13.73
C ALA A 106 0.67 1.80 14.29
N ALA A 107 0.03 0.63 14.33
CA ALA A 107 -1.32 0.50 14.86
C ALA A 107 -1.39 1.03 16.29
N GLU A 108 -0.34 0.82 17.06
CA GLU A 108 -0.27 1.23 18.45
C GLU A 108 -0.12 2.74 18.63
N GLN A 109 0.23 3.44 17.55
CA GLN A 109 0.45 4.87 17.56
C GLN A 109 -0.19 5.49 16.33
N ALA A 110 -1.45 5.17 16.09
CA ALA A 110 -2.11 5.54 14.82
C ALA A 110 -2.10 7.04 14.53
N VAL A 111 -2.06 7.88 15.56
CA VAL A 111 -2.06 9.32 15.34
C VAL A 111 -0.68 9.87 15.02
N GLU A 112 0.33 9.04 15.14
CA GLU A 112 1.71 9.46 14.92
C GLU A 112 2.27 9.00 13.59
N GLY A 113 1.53 8.96 12.60
CA GLY A 113 2.00 8.47 11.31
C GLY A 113 2.15 9.56 10.29
N ALA A 114 2.16 9.18 9.04
CA ALA A 114 2.23 10.11 7.92
C ALA A 114 0.94 10.01 7.14
N SER A 115 0.37 11.16 6.78
CA SER A 115 -0.89 11.22 6.03
C SER A 115 -0.65 11.79 4.65
N PHE A 116 -1.42 11.32 3.70
CA PHE A 116 -1.33 11.74 2.32
C PHE A 116 -2.72 11.95 1.76
N MET A 117 -2.83 12.74 0.71
CA MET A 117 -4.10 12.89 0.03
C MET A 117 -4.20 11.85 -1.06
N ALA A 118 -5.34 11.21 -1.17
CA ALA A 118 -5.57 10.26 -2.25
C ALA A 118 -5.72 11.02 -3.56
N SER A 119 -5.26 10.41 -4.63
CA SER A 119 -5.49 10.94 -5.97
C SER A 119 -6.07 9.82 -6.82
N PRO A 120 -6.75 10.16 -7.93
CA PRO A 120 -7.32 9.13 -8.79
C PRO A 120 -6.22 8.24 -9.38
N THR A 121 -6.50 6.96 -9.51
CA THR A 121 -5.54 6.05 -10.13
C THR A 121 -5.55 6.30 -11.64
N SER A 122 -4.37 6.41 -12.22
CA SER A 122 -4.27 6.69 -13.65
C SER A 122 -4.83 5.54 -14.47
N PRO A 123 -5.33 5.80 -15.67
CA PRO A 123 -5.83 4.72 -16.51
C PRO A 123 -4.77 3.67 -16.80
N GLU A 124 -3.51 4.10 -16.96
CA GLU A 124 -2.42 3.17 -17.25
C GLU A 124 -2.21 2.22 -16.08
N LEU A 125 -2.22 2.74 -14.86
CA LEU A 125 -2.00 1.90 -13.70
C LEU A 125 -3.22 1.02 -13.46
N LEU A 126 -4.42 1.54 -13.66
CA LEU A 126 -5.64 0.76 -13.50
C LEU A 126 -5.60 -0.44 -14.43
N GLU A 127 -5.24 -0.23 -15.69
CA GLU A 127 -5.14 -1.31 -16.66
C GLU A 127 -4.09 -2.31 -16.22
N LYS A 128 -2.95 -1.84 -15.76
CA LYS A 128 -1.86 -2.71 -15.34
C LYS A 128 -2.30 -3.59 -14.16
N LEU A 129 -3.02 -3.02 -13.21
CA LEU A 129 -3.37 -3.75 -12.00
C LEU A 129 -4.58 -4.67 -12.17
N THR A 130 -5.52 -4.29 -13.04
CA THR A 130 -6.72 -5.10 -13.20
C THR A 130 -6.63 -6.03 -14.40
N GLY A 131 -5.67 -5.80 -15.27
CA GLY A 131 -5.53 -6.58 -16.48
C GLY A 131 -6.64 -6.31 -17.47
N SER A 132 -7.41 -5.22 -17.28
CA SER A 132 -8.56 -4.92 -18.08
C SER A 132 -8.36 -3.65 -18.81
N SER A 133 -8.40 -3.67 -20.08
CA SER A 133 -8.36 -2.46 -20.80
C SER A 133 -9.73 -1.94 -20.99
N VAL A 134 -10.32 -1.91 -20.75
CA VAL A 134 -11.28 -1.54 -20.78
C VAL A 134 -11.83 -0.61 -20.78
N ALA A 135 -11.37 -0.94 -20.99
CA ALA A 135 -11.62 -0.58 -20.91
C ALA A 135 -12.01 0.09 -21.32
N PRO A 136 -11.98 0.33 -21.73
CA PRO A 136 -12.23 0.80 -21.97
C PRO A 136 -12.84 1.11 -22.34
N ARG A 137 -12.93 0.71 -22.60
CA ARG A 137 -13.50 0.55 -22.88
C ARG A 137 -14.19 0.89 -22.99
N ARG A 138 -14.40 0.84 -23.27
CA ARG A 138 -15.09 0.72 -23.46
C ARG A 138 -15.64 1.13 -23.78
N PRO A 139 -15.68 1.04 -24.09
CA PRO A 139 -16.27 1.00 -24.48
C PRO A 139 -16.77 1.13 -24.82
N MET A 140 -16.73 1.07 -25.15
CA MET A 140 -17.16 0.75 -25.43
C MET A 140 -17.76 0.70 -25.58
N ARG A 141 -17.71 0.73 -26.01
CA ARG A 141 -18.34 0.38 -26.18
C ARG A 141 -19.00 0.71 -26.34
N ILE A 142 -19.05 0.72 -26.69
CA ILE A 142 -19.70 0.67 -26.94
C ILE A 142 -20.32 0.70 -27.31
N LYS A 143 -20.30 0.68 -27.76
CA LYS A 143 -20.86 0.33 -28.17
C LYS A 143 -21.41 0.34 -28.12
#